data_860af38963978e139e3443d660d88e23
#
_entry.id   860af38963978e139e3443d660d88e23
#
_cell.length_a   1.000
_cell.length_b   1.000
_cell.length_c   1.000
_cell.angle_alpha   90.00
_cell.angle_beta   90.00
_cell.angle_gamma   90.00
#
_symmetry.space_group_name_H-M   'P 1'
#
loop_
_entity.id
_entity.type
_entity.pdbx_description
1 polymer ?
#
loop_
_entity_poly.entity_id
_entity_poly.type
_entity_poly.pdbx_seq_one_letter_code
_entity_poly.pdbx_strand_id
1 'polypeptide(L)'
;MKKTGRKIALFIILIAGLITLGSSMVSTYNDEYKLVLQFGKVVRVIDTPGLSFKVPFIQTTQSIPNYEMVYDLVPSEVNTRDKKVMLTDSFALWSVTDPLEYLSRLGASKANAESRISVVVYNAVKNVISSTDQADVISGRDGKLAELITERIGNSLDSYGITVKKVETKMLDLPDSNKEAVYQ
;
A
#
# COMPACT_ATOMS: atom_id res chain seq x y z
N MET A 1 -33.07 -12.04 -52.51
CA MET A 1 -32.87 -12.33 -51.10
C MET A 1 -31.42 -12.60 -50.69
N LYS A 2 -30.52 -13.24 -51.48
CA LYS A 2 -29.10 -13.50 -51.09
C LYS A 2 -28.22 -12.28 -50.88
N LYS A 3 -28.43 -11.17 -51.60
CA LYS A 3 -27.61 -9.93 -51.47
C LYS A 3 -27.88 -9.15 -50.17
N THR A 4 -29.09 -9.15 -49.63
CA THR A 4 -29.48 -8.48 -48.40
C THR A 4 -28.91 -9.16 -47.19
N GLY A 5 -28.94 -10.52 -47.14
CA GLY A 5 -28.31 -11.28 -46.05
C GLY A 5 -26.80 -11.08 -45.97
N ARG A 6 -26.10 -10.94 -47.11
CA ARG A 6 -24.65 -10.66 -47.14
C ARG A 6 -24.32 -9.26 -46.61
N LYS A 7 -25.17 -8.27 -46.87
CA LYS A 7 -25.00 -6.91 -46.32
C LYS A 7 -25.21 -6.87 -44.80
N ILE A 8 -26.23 -7.61 -44.32
CA ILE A 8 -26.49 -7.74 -42.88
C ILE A 8 -25.33 -8.44 -42.16
N ALA A 9 -24.82 -9.56 -42.75
CA ALA A 9 -23.67 -10.25 -42.17
C ALA A 9 -22.41 -9.39 -42.13
N LEU A 10 -22.12 -8.61 -43.18
CA LEU A 10 -21.01 -7.68 -43.20
C LEU A 10 -21.17 -6.55 -42.14
N PHE A 11 -22.38 -6.05 -41.93
CA PHE A 11 -22.66 -5.04 -40.90
C PHE A 11 -22.47 -5.60 -39.49
N ILE A 12 -22.89 -6.84 -39.21
CA ILE A 12 -22.66 -7.51 -37.93
C ILE A 12 -21.17 -7.72 -37.68
N ILE A 13 -20.39 -8.16 -38.67
CA ILE A 13 -18.95 -8.34 -38.56
C ILE A 13 -18.25 -7.01 -38.30
N LEU A 14 -18.69 -5.93 -38.96
CA LEU A 14 -18.12 -4.57 -38.73
C LEU A 14 -18.41 -4.08 -37.32
N ILE A 15 -19.63 -4.25 -36.81
CA ILE A 15 -19.98 -3.91 -35.43
C ILE A 15 -19.18 -4.76 -34.43
N ALA A 16 -19.09 -6.07 -34.64
CA ALA A 16 -18.29 -6.94 -33.80
C ALA A 16 -16.81 -6.50 -33.77
N GLY A 17 -16.25 -6.13 -34.92
CA GLY A 17 -14.90 -5.60 -35.04
C GLY A 17 -14.71 -4.28 -34.26
N LEU A 18 -15.66 -3.35 -34.33
CA LEU A 18 -15.63 -2.11 -33.57
C LEU A 18 -15.71 -2.35 -32.06
N ILE A 19 -16.55 -3.26 -31.61
CA ILE A 19 -16.69 -3.63 -30.19
C ILE A 19 -15.38 -4.27 -29.69
N THR A 20 -14.76 -5.17 -30.46
CA THR A 20 -13.49 -5.80 -30.07
C THR A 20 -12.36 -4.79 -30.00
N LEU A 21 -12.27 -3.86 -30.93
CA LEU A 21 -11.28 -2.78 -30.92
C LEU A 21 -11.45 -1.89 -29.68
N GLY A 22 -12.68 -1.45 -29.37
CA GLY A 22 -12.96 -0.64 -28.18
C GLY A 22 -12.64 -1.39 -26.87
N SER A 23 -12.93 -2.69 -26.79
CA SER A 23 -12.65 -3.52 -25.63
C SER A 23 -11.15 -3.86 -25.46
N SER A 24 -10.35 -3.62 -26.48
CA SER A 24 -8.90 -3.86 -26.48
C SER A 24 -8.12 -2.70 -25.84
N MET A 25 -8.69 -1.52 -25.78
CA MET A 25 -8.01 -0.31 -25.29
C MET A 25 -7.90 -0.32 -23.77
N VAL A 26 -6.71 -0.01 -23.26
CA VAL A 26 -6.42 0.12 -21.83
C VAL A 26 -5.71 1.45 -21.60
N SER A 27 -6.32 2.33 -20.81
CA SER A 27 -5.69 3.58 -20.36
C SER A 27 -5.01 3.36 -19.02
N THR A 28 -3.77 3.82 -18.88
CA THR A 28 -2.99 3.80 -17.63
C THR A 28 -2.72 5.23 -17.22
N TYR A 29 -2.99 5.58 -15.95
CA TYR A 29 -2.74 6.90 -15.37
C TYR A 29 -1.38 6.96 -14.68
N ASN A 30 -0.92 8.18 -14.34
CA ASN A 30 0.38 8.41 -13.68
C ASN A 30 0.46 7.84 -12.25
N ASP A 31 -0.68 7.66 -11.61
CA ASP A 31 -0.83 7.26 -10.21
C ASP A 31 -1.14 5.77 -10.04
N GLU A 32 -0.99 4.97 -11.11
CA GLU A 32 -1.27 3.54 -11.06
C GLU A 32 -0.29 2.71 -11.88
N TYR A 33 -0.02 1.50 -11.41
CA TYR A 33 0.44 0.39 -12.24
C TYR A 33 -0.79 -0.32 -12.82
N LYS A 34 -0.72 -0.68 -14.10
CA LYS A 34 -1.77 -1.50 -14.71
C LYS A 34 -1.23 -2.91 -15.01
N LEU A 35 -1.77 -3.89 -14.30
CA LEU A 35 -1.44 -5.29 -14.53
C LEU A 35 -2.40 -5.88 -15.56
N VAL A 36 -1.87 -6.51 -16.59
CA VAL A 36 -2.63 -7.29 -17.56
C VAL A 36 -2.57 -8.76 -17.16
N LEU A 37 -3.72 -9.33 -16.86
CA LEU A 37 -3.85 -10.73 -16.45
C LEU A 37 -4.47 -11.56 -17.57
N GLN A 38 -3.96 -12.77 -17.75
CA GLN A 38 -4.52 -13.77 -18.63
C GLN A 38 -4.77 -15.05 -17.83
N PHE A 39 -6.03 -15.47 -17.75
CA PHE A 39 -6.46 -16.61 -16.92
C PHE A 39 -5.95 -16.53 -15.48
N GLY A 40 -5.97 -15.32 -14.88
CA GLY A 40 -5.54 -15.06 -13.51
C GLY A 40 -4.03 -14.92 -13.31
N LYS A 41 -3.20 -15.12 -14.36
CA LYS A 41 -1.75 -14.89 -14.29
C LYS A 41 -1.37 -13.56 -14.91
N VAL A 42 -0.49 -12.82 -14.26
CA VAL A 42 0.04 -11.56 -14.80
C VAL A 42 0.96 -11.89 -15.98
N VAL A 43 0.63 -11.34 -17.14
CA VAL A 43 1.42 -11.49 -18.38
C VAL A 43 2.19 -10.23 -18.73
N ARG A 44 1.76 -9.07 -18.21
CA ARG A 44 2.43 -7.79 -18.45
C ARG A 44 2.08 -6.79 -17.35
N VAL A 45 3.09 -6.01 -16.97
CA VAL A 45 2.95 -4.82 -16.12
C VAL A 45 3.12 -3.59 -17.00
N ILE A 46 2.24 -2.62 -16.86
CA ILE A 46 2.31 -1.32 -17.53
C ILE A 46 2.53 -0.29 -16.42
N ASP A 47 3.70 0.31 -16.41
CA ASP A 47 4.17 1.31 -15.46
C ASP A 47 4.22 2.72 -16.06
N THR A 48 4.08 2.81 -17.38
CA THR A 48 4.09 4.07 -18.11
C THR A 48 2.67 4.53 -18.43
N PRO A 49 2.34 5.81 -18.16
CA PRO A 49 1.03 6.35 -18.51
C PRO A 49 0.81 6.37 -20.01
N GLY A 50 -0.42 6.16 -20.41
CA GLY A 50 -0.80 6.22 -21.81
C GLY A 50 -1.79 5.14 -22.21
N LEU A 51 -1.94 5.01 -23.54
CA LEU A 51 -2.82 4.05 -24.15
C LEU A 51 -2.06 2.77 -24.49
N SER A 52 -2.57 1.66 -24.01
CA SER A 52 -2.08 0.31 -24.29
C SER A 52 -3.19 -0.57 -24.83
N PHE A 53 -2.85 -1.74 -25.31
CA PHE A 53 -3.82 -2.69 -25.85
C PHE A 53 -3.73 -4.03 -25.13
N LYS A 54 -4.87 -4.66 -24.92
CA LYS A 54 -5.02 -6.02 -24.40
C LYS A 54 -5.82 -6.88 -25.37
N VAL A 55 -5.72 -8.19 -25.24
CA VAL A 55 -6.56 -9.12 -25.99
C VAL A 55 -7.95 -9.19 -25.31
N PRO A 56 -9.02 -8.69 -25.97
CA PRO A 56 -10.35 -8.70 -25.39
C PRO A 56 -10.82 -10.13 -25.11
N PHE A 57 -11.71 -10.30 -24.13
CA PHE A 57 -12.29 -11.56 -23.66
C PHE A 57 -11.33 -12.55 -22.98
N ILE A 58 -10.02 -12.49 -23.27
CA ILE A 58 -9.00 -13.40 -22.72
C ILE A 58 -8.21 -12.71 -21.60
N GLN A 59 -7.95 -11.42 -21.76
CA GLN A 59 -7.16 -10.62 -20.81
C GLN A 59 -8.04 -9.66 -20.03
N THR A 60 -7.77 -9.59 -18.73
CA THR A 60 -8.35 -8.61 -17.80
C THR A 60 -7.26 -7.66 -17.33
N THR A 61 -7.65 -6.53 -16.78
CA THR A 61 -6.71 -5.55 -16.21
C THR A 61 -7.04 -5.29 -14.76
N GLN A 62 -5.99 -5.10 -13.94
CA GLN A 62 -6.10 -4.67 -12.55
C GLN A 62 -5.20 -3.46 -12.32
N SER A 63 -5.75 -2.43 -11.67
CA SER A 63 -5.00 -1.25 -11.26
C SER A 63 -4.43 -1.45 -9.87
N ILE A 64 -3.19 -1.01 -9.66
CA ILE A 64 -2.52 -0.98 -8.38
C ILE A 64 -2.01 0.44 -8.16
N PRO A 65 -2.22 1.06 -6.99
CA PRO A 65 -1.77 2.42 -6.73
C PRO A 65 -0.25 2.53 -6.81
N ASN A 66 0.23 3.61 -7.47
CA ASN A 66 1.64 3.98 -7.59
C ASN A 66 1.89 5.35 -6.94
N TYR A 67 1.30 5.58 -5.77
CA TYR A 67 1.48 6.79 -4.99
C TYR A 67 1.67 6.45 -3.51
N GLU A 68 2.13 7.43 -2.75
CA GLU A 68 2.28 7.28 -1.30
C GLU A 68 0.93 7.32 -0.59
N MET A 69 0.72 6.36 0.28
CA MET A 69 -0.48 6.20 1.08
C MET A 69 -0.15 6.36 2.56
N VAL A 70 -1.10 6.91 3.30
CA VAL A 70 -1.01 7.02 4.75
C VAL A 70 -1.78 5.88 5.39
N TYR A 71 -1.17 5.23 6.36
CA TYR A 71 -1.81 4.31 7.26
C TYR A 71 -1.70 4.82 8.70
N ASP A 72 -2.84 5.03 9.33
CA ASP A 72 -2.95 5.47 10.71
C ASP A 72 -2.99 4.24 11.63
N LEU A 73 -1.98 4.10 12.49
CA LEU A 73 -1.88 2.96 13.39
C LEU A 73 -2.81 3.17 14.60
N VAL A 74 -3.31 2.06 15.12
CA VAL A 74 -4.05 2.10 16.38
C VAL A 74 -3.09 2.49 17.51
N PRO A 75 -3.42 3.50 18.33
CA PRO A 75 -2.62 3.87 19.48
C PRO A 75 -2.35 2.67 20.40
N SER A 76 -1.13 2.57 20.89
CA SER A 76 -0.70 1.44 21.72
C SER A 76 0.19 1.86 22.88
N GLU A 77 0.11 1.12 23.98
CA GLU A 77 0.98 1.31 25.12
C GLU A 77 2.27 0.52 24.95
N VAL A 78 3.39 1.18 25.22
CA VAL A 78 4.73 0.59 25.14
C VAL A 78 5.53 0.99 26.39
N ASN A 79 6.28 0.01 26.93
CA ASN A 79 7.18 0.26 28.06
C ASN A 79 8.55 0.72 27.56
N THR A 80 9.07 1.77 28.15
CA THR A 80 10.44 2.26 27.96
C THR A 80 11.46 1.37 28.70
N ARG A 81 12.76 1.58 28.44
CA ARG A 81 13.85 0.89 29.12
C ARG A 81 13.78 1.04 30.66
N ASP A 82 13.43 2.23 31.13
CA ASP A 82 13.25 2.55 32.54
C ASP A 82 11.86 2.15 33.09
N LYS A 83 11.13 1.25 32.35
CA LYS A 83 9.86 0.61 32.76
C LYS A 83 8.70 1.59 32.93
N LYS A 84 8.72 2.71 32.26
CA LYS A 84 7.60 3.66 32.23
C LYS A 84 6.71 3.35 31.07
N VAL A 85 5.40 3.40 31.28
CA VAL A 85 4.40 3.19 30.22
C VAL A 85 4.23 4.48 29.42
N MET A 86 4.27 4.40 28.12
CA MET A 86 4.00 5.49 27.18
C MET A 86 2.93 5.07 26.18
N LEU A 87 1.98 5.98 25.94
CA LEU A 87 0.99 5.84 24.87
C LEU A 87 1.60 6.40 23.59
N THR A 88 1.65 5.56 22.54
CA THR A 88 2.17 5.94 21.23
C THR A 88 1.07 5.97 20.21
N ASP A 89 0.92 7.08 19.51
CA ASP A 89 0.08 7.24 18.34
C ASP A 89 0.96 7.58 17.13
N SER A 90 0.91 6.79 16.08
CA SER A 90 1.83 6.89 14.96
C SER A 90 1.11 6.65 13.64
N PHE A 91 1.66 7.20 12.56
CA PHE A 91 1.24 6.86 11.20
C PHE A 91 2.43 6.46 10.34
N ALA A 92 2.17 5.68 9.33
CA ALA A 92 3.15 5.24 8.35
C ALA A 92 2.82 5.76 6.96
N LEU A 93 3.83 6.31 6.28
CA LEU A 93 3.79 6.59 4.85
C LEU A 93 4.35 5.37 4.12
N TRP A 94 3.59 4.82 3.21
CA TRP A 94 3.98 3.62 2.48
C TRP A 94 3.56 3.67 1.02
N SER A 95 4.20 2.90 0.17
CA SER A 95 3.87 2.77 -1.25
C SER A 95 4.08 1.36 -1.75
N VAL A 96 3.43 1.02 -2.87
CA VAL A 96 3.70 -0.21 -3.60
C VAL A 96 4.94 0.00 -4.45
N THR A 97 5.93 -0.86 -4.28
CA THR A 97 7.21 -0.84 -5.02
C THR A 97 7.32 -1.98 -6.02
N ASP A 98 6.69 -3.13 -5.72
CA ASP A 98 6.57 -4.24 -6.66
C ASP A 98 5.10 -4.67 -6.79
N PRO A 99 4.43 -4.29 -7.89
CA PRO A 99 3.03 -4.61 -8.10
C PRO A 99 2.77 -6.11 -8.30
N LEU A 100 3.77 -6.91 -8.72
CA LEU A 100 3.62 -8.36 -8.88
C LEU A 100 3.57 -9.05 -7.52
N GLU A 101 4.51 -8.75 -6.63
CA GLU A 101 4.53 -9.28 -5.27
C GLU A 101 3.32 -8.78 -4.48
N TYR A 102 2.95 -7.51 -4.64
CA TYR A 102 1.76 -6.94 -4.01
C TYR A 102 0.48 -7.69 -4.40
N LEU A 103 0.30 -7.99 -5.69
CA LEU A 103 -0.84 -8.78 -6.13
C LEU A 103 -0.75 -10.23 -5.63
N SER A 104 0.40 -10.89 -5.77
CA SER A 104 0.54 -12.32 -5.47
C SER A 104 0.44 -12.62 -3.98
N ARG A 105 1.00 -11.77 -3.13
CA ARG A 105 1.07 -11.98 -1.67
C ARG A 105 -0.09 -11.36 -0.90
N LEU A 106 -0.59 -10.24 -1.38
CA LEU A 106 -1.60 -9.45 -0.67
C LEU A 106 -2.93 -9.38 -1.43
N GLY A 107 -3.01 -9.99 -2.64
CA GLY A 107 -4.22 -9.96 -3.47
C GLY A 107 -4.56 -8.56 -3.97
N ALA A 108 -3.57 -7.66 -4.08
CA ALA A 108 -3.75 -6.23 -4.37
C ALA A 108 -4.74 -5.53 -3.40
N SER A 109 -4.79 -6.01 -2.16
CA SER A 109 -5.68 -5.49 -1.13
C SER A 109 -4.94 -4.52 -0.22
N LYS A 110 -5.42 -3.27 -0.17
CA LYS A 110 -4.92 -2.23 0.74
C LYS A 110 -5.03 -2.68 2.20
N ALA A 111 -6.16 -3.28 2.59
CA ALA A 111 -6.38 -3.76 3.95
C ALA A 111 -5.38 -4.85 4.37
N ASN A 112 -5.03 -5.78 3.45
CA ASN A 112 -4.03 -6.80 3.72
C ASN A 112 -2.63 -6.18 3.89
N ALA A 113 -2.29 -5.17 3.08
CA ALA A 113 -1.03 -4.42 3.21
C ALA A 113 -0.96 -3.70 4.55
N GLU A 114 -1.98 -2.92 4.90
CA GLU A 114 -2.07 -2.18 6.15
C GLU A 114 -1.99 -3.10 7.38
N SER A 115 -2.60 -4.28 7.30
CA SER A 115 -2.48 -5.29 8.36
C SER A 115 -1.05 -5.79 8.55
N ARG A 116 -0.26 -5.94 7.48
CA ARG A 116 1.16 -6.29 7.56
C ARG A 116 2.01 -5.13 8.08
N ILE A 117 1.76 -3.92 7.57
CA ILE A 117 2.42 -2.70 8.02
C ILE A 117 2.20 -2.50 9.52
N SER A 118 0.97 -2.65 10.00
CA SER A 118 0.62 -2.52 11.42
C SER A 118 1.51 -3.38 12.32
N VAL A 119 1.67 -4.66 11.99
CA VAL A 119 2.49 -5.59 12.79
C VAL A 119 3.97 -5.19 12.77
N VAL A 120 4.51 -4.87 11.59
CA VAL A 120 5.93 -4.54 11.43
C VAL A 120 6.26 -3.20 12.12
N VAL A 121 5.41 -2.18 11.91
CA VAL A 121 5.60 -0.87 12.54
C VAL A 121 5.44 -0.95 14.05
N TYR A 122 4.41 -1.63 14.55
CA TYR A 122 4.23 -1.84 15.99
C TYR A 122 5.47 -2.48 16.64
N ASN A 123 6.02 -3.53 16.02
CA ASN A 123 7.22 -4.19 16.53
C ASN A 123 8.45 -3.28 16.48
N ALA A 124 8.61 -2.47 15.44
CA ALA A 124 9.70 -1.51 15.33
C ALA A 124 9.59 -0.42 16.40
N VAL A 125 8.42 0.18 16.57
CA VAL A 125 8.12 1.18 17.60
C VAL A 125 8.42 0.61 19.00
N LYS A 126 7.87 -0.59 19.28
CA LYS A 126 8.10 -1.26 20.56
C LYS A 126 9.57 -1.51 20.82
N ASN A 127 10.32 -2.01 19.84
CA ASN A 127 11.74 -2.29 20.01
C ASN A 127 12.58 -1.03 20.26
N VAL A 128 12.30 0.05 19.52
CA VAL A 128 13.01 1.32 19.70
C VAL A 128 12.69 1.93 21.06
N ILE A 129 11.42 2.05 21.43
CA ILE A 129 11.00 2.66 22.70
C ILE A 129 11.49 1.82 23.90
N SER A 130 11.37 0.48 23.83
CA SER A 130 11.81 -0.37 24.95
C SER A 130 13.33 -0.41 25.15
N SER A 131 14.10 0.04 24.20
CA SER A 131 15.55 0.21 24.29
C SER A 131 16.00 1.61 24.71
N THR A 132 15.06 2.54 24.87
CA THR A 132 15.32 3.97 25.12
C THR A 132 14.66 4.41 26.43
N ASP A 133 15.30 5.29 27.19
CA ASP A 133 14.72 5.85 28.40
C ASP A 133 13.67 6.90 28.06
N GLN A 134 12.70 7.10 28.95
CA GLN A 134 11.57 8.01 28.70
C GLN A 134 12.04 9.43 28.33
N ALA A 135 13.05 9.96 29.01
CA ALA A 135 13.60 11.29 28.75
C ALA A 135 14.13 11.43 27.31
N ASP A 136 14.82 10.38 26.82
CA ASP A 136 15.37 10.33 25.46
C ASP A 136 14.27 10.14 24.41
N VAL A 137 13.21 9.38 24.73
CA VAL A 137 12.04 9.24 23.86
C VAL A 137 11.34 10.58 23.68
N ILE A 138 11.17 11.35 24.78
CA ILE A 138 10.54 12.67 24.75
C ILE A 138 11.42 13.70 24.00
N SER A 139 12.72 13.67 24.21
CA SER A 139 13.67 14.57 23.53
C SER A 139 13.86 14.22 22.05
N GLY A 140 13.67 12.95 21.68
CA GLY A 140 13.78 12.45 20.30
C GLY A 140 12.59 12.78 19.39
N ARG A 141 11.63 13.59 19.86
CA ARG A 141 10.47 14.07 19.08
C ARG A 141 10.86 14.87 17.83
N ASP A 142 12.08 15.40 17.76
CA ASP A 142 12.62 16.19 16.64
C ASP A 142 12.89 15.35 15.37
N GLY A 143 12.32 14.15 15.26
CA GLY A 143 12.43 13.28 14.08
C GLY A 143 13.44 12.14 14.24
N LYS A 144 14.35 12.19 15.21
CA LYS A 144 15.34 11.12 15.45
C LYS A 144 14.68 9.77 15.78
N LEU A 145 13.61 9.81 16.58
CA LEU A 145 12.85 8.62 16.92
C LEU A 145 12.18 8.01 15.67
N ALA A 146 11.60 8.86 14.81
CA ALA A 146 10.99 8.47 13.54
C ALA A 146 12.01 7.83 12.58
N GLU A 147 13.22 8.38 12.52
CA GLU A 147 14.33 7.81 11.74
C GLU A 147 14.70 6.42 12.23
N LEU A 148 14.95 6.25 13.53
CA LEU A 148 15.30 4.96 14.13
C LEU A 148 14.22 3.90 13.92
N ILE A 149 12.94 4.26 14.02
CA ILE A 149 11.82 3.36 13.76
C ILE A 149 11.81 2.96 12.27
N THR A 150 11.95 3.91 11.37
CA THR A 150 11.97 3.66 9.92
C THR A 150 13.15 2.78 9.52
N GLU A 151 14.34 3.05 10.06
CA GLU A 151 15.53 2.22 9.84
C GLU A 151 15.33 0.79 10.37
N ARG A 152 14.68 0.65 11.53
CA ARG A 152 14.38 -0.65 12.12
C ARG A 152 13.41 -1.49 11.29
N ILE A 153 12.51 -0.85 10.56
CA ILE A 153 11.61 -1.52 9.61
C ILE A 153 12.41 -2.04 8.41
N GLY A 154 13.30 -1.18 7.88
CA GLY A 154 14.15 -1.54 6.74
C GLY A 154 13.37 -2.20 5.60
N ASN A 155 13.89 -3.34 5.13
CA ASN A 155 13.35 -4.09 3.99
C ASN A 155 12.34 -5.19 4.39
N SER A 156 11.80 -5.13 5.62
CA SER A 156 10.95 -6.21 6.16
C SER A 156 9.68 -6.48 5.35
N LEU A 157 9.24 -5.52 4.56
CA LEU A 157 8.01 -5.58 3.76
C LEU A 157 8.26 -5.74 2.26
N ASP A 158 9.50 -5.74 1.80
CA ASP A 158 9.85 -5.84 0.38
C ASP A 158 9.32 -7.13 -0.27
N SER A 159 9.32 -8.23 0.49
CA SER A 159 8.75 -9.51 0.02
C SER A 159 7.25 -9.46 -0.27
N TYR A 160 6.56 -8.43 0.20
CA TYR A 160 5.14 -8.18 -0.10
C TYR A 160 4.94 -7.13 -1.19
N GLY A 161 6.02 -6.62 -1.79
CA GLY A 161 5.99 -5.58 -2.81
C GLY A 161 5.59 -4.21 -2.30
N ILE A 162 5.76 -3.94 -1.00
CA ILE A 162 5.45 -2.66 -0.36
C ILE A 162 6.64 -2.17 0.45
N THR A 163 6.80 -0.85 0.53
CA THR A 163 7.86 -0.21 1.30
C THR A 163 7.28 0.88 2.19
N VAL A 164 7.66 0.88 3.46
CA VAL A 164 7.39 1.99 4.39
C VAL A 164 8.46 3.05 4.18
N LYS A 165 8.05 4.23 3.74
CA LYS A 165 8.95 5.36 3.47
C LYS A 165 9.34 6.08 4.75
N LYS A 166 8.37 6.24 5.64
CA LYS A 166 8.54 6.98 6.90
C LYS A 166 7.48 6.56 7.90
N VAL A 167 7.87 6.51 9.17
CA VAL A 167 6.94 6.43 10.30
C VAL A 167 7.09 7.70 11.12
N GLU A 168 5.98 8.33 11.43
CA GLU A 168 5.96 9.49 12.33
C GLU A 168 5.06 9.22 13.53
N THR A 169 5.47 9.75 14.67
CA THR A 169 4.71 9.68 15.92
C THR A 169 3.95 10.98 16.09
N LYS A 170 2.62 10.91 16.11
CA LYS A 170 1.73 12.06 16.32
C LYS A 170 1.73 12.48 17.78
N MET A 171 1.66 11.50 18.69
CA MET A 171 1.57 11.73 20.12
C MET A 171 2.40 10.68 20.87
N LEU A 172 3.18 11.16 21.83
CA LEU A 172 3.86 10.39 22.86
C LEU A 172 3.40 10.98 24.19
N ASP A 173 2.53 10.30 24.89
CA ASP A 173 1.93 10.81 26.13
C ASP A 173 2.02 9.75 27.24
N LEU A 174 1.81 10.20 28.47
CA LEU A 174 1.62 9.32 29.61
C LEU A 174 0.17 8.81 29.60
N PRO A 175 -0.08 7.53 29.95
CA PRO A 175 -1.43 7.06 30.18
C PRO A 175 -2.18 7.93 31.20
N ASP A 176 -3.48 8.12 31.01
CA ASP A 176 -4.30 8.97 31.88
C ASP A 176 -4.24 8.56 33.35
N SER A 177 -4.02 7.27 33.63
CA SER A 177 -3.81 6.76 34.99
C SER A 177 -2.55 7.31 35.69
N ASN A 178 -1.58 7.80 34.96
CA ASN A 178 -0.32 8.33 35.51
C ASN A 178 -0.29 9.86 35.51
N LYS A 179 -1.21 10.55 34.83
CA LYS A 179 -1.30 12.01 34.79
C LYS A 179 -1.68 12.57 36.17
N GLU A 180 -2.60 11.93 36.90
CA GLU A 180 -3.02 12.37 38.22
C GLU A 180 -1.90 12.30 39.28
N ALA A 181 -0.96 11.35 39.15
CA ALA A 181 0.14 11.17 40.09
C ALA A 181 1.30 12.19 39.91
N VAL A 182 1.34 12.90 38.79
CA VAL A 182 2.41 13.88 38.46
C VAL A 182 1.98 15.32 38.79
N TYR A 183 0.67 15.57 38.93
CA TYR A 183 0.11 16.90 39.19
C TYR A 183 -0.36 17.09 40.66
N GLN A 184 0.01 16.19 41.57
CA GLN A 184 -0.10 16.36 43.02
C GLN A 184 1.28 16.67 43.62
#